data_652e22e11a467480458dc9c83efd9757
#
_entry.id   652e22e11a467480458dc9c83efd9757
#
_cell.length_a   1.000
_cell.length_b   1.000
_cell.length_c   1.000
_cell.angle_alpha   90.00
_cell.angle_beta   90.00
_cell.angle_gamma   90.00
#
_symmetry.space_group_name_H-M   'P 1'
#
loop_
_entity.id
_entity.type
_entity.pdbx_description
1 polymer ?
#
loop_
_entity_poly.entity_id
_entity_poly.type
_entity_poly.pdbx_seq_one_letter_code
_entity_poly.pdbx_strand_id
1 'polypeptide(L)'
;MLKTILAIGAHYDDCPFGIPGILLKAVRKNHRVVLLTIIGDYKNWKPVRGREEKFTAGTKAICREYGAEMRFLKYASMRYDVNEETKRAVAEVVADVKPDIAFSMWPHDRHADHEVAAQLSKVALRHGDRVLANPQQAFRRPGRIYSYDNGPR
;
A
#
# COMPACT_ATOMS: atom_id res chain seq x y z
N MET A 1 -5.29 -23.34 2.39
CA MET A 1 -3.99 -22.89 1.88
C MET A 1 -3.76 -21.45 2.34
N LEU A 2 -2.59 -21.14 2.91
CA LEU A 2 -2.22 -19.80 3.36
C LEU A 2 -2.04 -18.87 2.16
N LYS A 3 -2.43 -17.63 2.31
CA LYS A 3 -2.37 -16.60 1.26
C LYS A 3 -1.55 -15.40 1.72
N THR A 4 -0.94 -14.70 0.78
CA THR A 4 -0.36 -13.38 0.99
C THR A 4 -1.33 -12.34 0.48
N ILE A 5 -1.67 -11.38 1.32
CA ILE A 5 -2.58 -10.27 1.04
C ILE A 5 -1.80 -8.97 1.09
N LEU A 6 -1.90 -8.16 0.06
CA LEU A 6 -1.33 -6.82 -0.01
C LEU A 6 -2.48 -5.82 -0.09
N ALA A 7 -2.53 -4.87 0.84
CA ALA A 7 -3.41 -3.71 0.76
C ALA A 7 -2.56 -2.44 0.56
N ILE A 8 -2.94 -1.61 -0.42
CA ILE A 8 -2.20 -0.41 -0.80
C ILE A 8 -3.08 0.80 -0.52
N GLY A 9 -2.57 1.74 0.28
CA GLY A 9 -3.16 3.03 0.57
C GLY A 9 -2.21 4.18 0.25
N ALA A 10 -2.73 5.39 0.18
CA ALA A 10 -1.94 6.61 0.10
C ALA A 10 -1.34 6.95 1.46
N HIS A 11 -2.19 6.99 2.50
CA HIS A 11 -1.84 7.34 3.86
C HIS A 11 -1.80 6.11 4.78
N TYR A 12 -1.25 6.27 5.98
CA TYR A 12 -1.03 5.20 6.96
C TYR A 12 -2.32 4.55 7.46
N ASP A 13 -3.42 5.26 7.41
CA ASP A 13 -4.72 4.87 7.95
C ASP A 13 -5.73 4.39 6.89
N ASP A 14 -5.45 4.54 5.61
CA ASP A 14 -6.38 4.17 4.53
C ASP A 14 -6.83 2.71 4.58
N CYS A 15 -5.88 1.80 4.67
CA CYS A 15 -6.21 0.37 4.72
C CYS A 15 -6.94 -0.03 6.01
N PRO A 16 -6.49 0.43 7.22
CA PRO A 16 -7.20 0.19 8.45
C PRO A 16 -8.62 0.76 8.49
N PHE A 17 -8.89 1.89 7.87
CA PHE A 17 -10.23 2.46 7.81
C PHE A 17 -11.10 1.85 6.72
N GLY A 18 -10.52 1.61 5.54
CA GLY A 18 -11.28 1.12 4.39
C GLY A 18 -11.73 -0.33 4.50
N ILE A 19 -10.85 -1.21 5.00
CA ILE A 19 -11.09 -2.67 5.01
C ILE A 19 -10.71 -3.38 6.32
N PRO A 20 -10.98 -2.81 7.51
CA PRO A 20 -10.50 -3.36 8.79
C PRO A 20 -10.96 -4.80 9.02
N GLY A 21 -12.22 -5.10 8.74
CA GLY A 21 -12.79 -6.42 8.93
C GLY A 21 -12.14 -7.49 8.05
N ILE A 22 -11.76 -7.13 6.82
CA ILE A 22 -11.07 -8.04 5.89
C ILE A 22 -9.66 -8.32 6.40
N LEU A 23 -8.91 -7.29 6.81
CA LEU A 23 -7.54 -7.41 7.30
C LEU A 23 -7.49 -8.28 8.56
N LEU A 24 -8.33 -7.97 9.56
CA LEU A 24 -8.40 -8.74 10.80
C LEU A 24 -8.82 -10.20 10.57
N LYS A 25 -9.79 -10.43 9.68
CA LYS A 25 -10.20 -11.79 9.30
C LYS A 25 -9.06 -12.57 8.64
N ALA A 26 -8.28 -11.90 7.78
CA ALA A 26 -7.14 -12.50 7.11
C ALA A 26 -6.05 -12.92 8.13
N VAL A 27 -5.70 -12.03 9.04
CA VAL A 27 -4.74 -12.32 10.12
C VAL A 27 -5.22 -13.48 10.99
N ARG A 28 -6.48 -13.46 11.43
CA ARG A 28 -7.06 -14.56 12.23
C ARG A 28 -7.03 -15.92 11.53
N LYS A 29 -6.99 -15.92 10.20
CA LYS A 29 -6.82 -17.13 9.37
C LYS A 29 -5.36 -17.45 9.04
N ASN A 30 -4.42 -16.82 9.72
CA ASN A 30 -2.97 -16.95 9.55
C ASN A 30 -2.49 -16.63 8.13
N HIS A 31 -3.21 -15.78 7.38
CA HIS A 31 -2.71 -15.24 6.13
C HIS A 31 -1.63 -14.20 6.40
N ARG A 32 -0.62 -14.12 5.54
CA ARG A 32 0.34 -13.00 5.57
C ARG A 32 -0.36 -11.75 5.09
N VAL A 33 -0.39 -10.71 5.90
CA VAL A 33 -1.01 -9.42 5.58
C VAL A 33 0.06 -8.34 5.54
N VAL A 34 0.18 -7.66 4.41
CA VAL A 34 1.10 -6.54 4.20
C VAL A 34 0.30 -5.31 3.81
N LEU A 35 0.53 -4.22 4.52
CA LEU A 35 -0.01 -2.90 4.21
C LEU A 35 1.11 -2.07 3.58
N LEU A 36 0.88 -1.54 2.39
CA LEU A 36 1.77 -0.60 1.73
C LEU A 36 1.16 0.78 1.76
N THR A 37 1.90 1.74 2.31
CA THR A 37 1.56 3.15 2.32
C THR A 37 2.52 3.91 1.43
N ILE A 38 2.00 4.65 0.45
CA ILE A 38 2.83 5.39 -0.51
C ILE A 38 3.51 6.58 0.16
N ILE A 39 2.79 7.26 1.05
CA ILE A 39 3.32 8.39 1.81
C ILE A 39 4.04 7.87 3.06
N GLY A 40 5.31 8.19 3.17
CA GLY A 40 6.14 7.90 4.35
C GLY A 40 6.92 9.12 4.83
N ASP A 41 6.94 10.20 4.05
CA ASP A 41 7.51 11.48 4.48
C ASP A 41 6.43 12.36 5.10
N TYR A 42 6.46 12.48 6.42
CA TYR A 42 5.52 13.28 7.23
C TYR A 42 6.12 14.58 7.76
N LYS A 43 7.31 15.03 7.25
CA LYS A 43 8.00 16.25 7.73
C LYS A 43 7.14 17.50 7.68
N ASN A 44 6.24 17.59 6.72
CA ASN A 44 5.36 18.74 6.56
C ASN A 44 3.99 18.58 7.24
N TRP A 45 3.73 17.44 7.88
CA TRP A 45 2.48 17.22 8.59
C TRP A 45 2.59 17.71 10.05
N LYS A 46 1.94 18.84 10.32
CA LYS A 46 2.03 19.54 11.62
C LYS A 46 1.87 18.63 12.86
N PRO A 47 0.90 17.67 12.89
CA PRO A 47 0.68 16.84 14.09
C PRO A 47 1.88 15.97 14.50
N VAL A 48 2.77 15.63 13.57
CA VAL A 48 3.93 14.75 13.84
C VAL A 48 5.28 15.39 13.56
N ARG A 49 5.29 16.68 13.18
CA ARG A 49 6.53 17.39 12.87
C ARG A 49 7.57 17.26 13.99
N GLY A 50 8.79 16.85 13.62
CA GLY A 50 9.88 16.58 14.57
C GLY A 50 9.77 15.24 15.30
N ARG A 51 8.78 14.40 14.94
CA ARG A 51 8.57 13.06 15.50
C ARG A 51 8.24 12.03 14.43
N GLU A 52 8.62 12.30 13.18
CA GLU A 52 8.23 11.53 11.98
C GLU A 52 8.70 10.07 12.07
N GLU A 53 9.96 9.88 12.48
CA GLU A 53 10.50 8.53 12.66
C GLU A 53 9.79 7.75 13.77
N LYS A 54 9.51 8.41 14.90
CA LYS A 54 8.74 7.81 15.99
C LYS A 54 7.33 7.45 15.56
N PHE A 55 6.70 8.29 14.75
CA PHE A 55 5.37 8.07 14.21
C PHE A 55 5.33 6.83 13.28
N THR A 56 6.22 6.77 12.28
CA THR A 56 6.26 5.65 11.34
C THR A 56 6.68 4.34 12.02
N ALA A 57 7.64 4.40 12.96
CA ALA A 57 8.03 3.24 13.76
C ALA A 57 6.89 2.75 14.66
N GLY A 58 6.16 3.66 15.31
CA GLY A 58 5.00 3.33 16.14
C GLY A 58 3.88 2.70 15.33
N THR A 59 3.57 3.25 14.16
CA THR A 59 2.56 2.68 13.24
C THR A 59 2.93 1.27 12.81
N LYS A 60 4.19 1.02 12.44
CA LYS A 60 4.69 -0.32 12.13
C LYS A 60 4.58 -1.29 13.33
N ALA A 61 4.87 -0.79 14.54
CA ALA A 61 4.78 -1.60 15.75
C ALA A 61 3.34 -2.02 16.03
N ILE A 62 2.38 -1.09 15.93
CA ILE A 62 0.94 -1.37 16.07
C ILE A 62 0.49 -2.42 15.02
N CYS A 63 0.81 -2.23 13.75
CA CYS A 63 0.45 -3.20 12.72
C CYS A 63 0.98 -4.59 13.04
N ARG A 64 2.22 -4.69 13.52
CA ARG A 64 2.85 -5.96 13.91
C ARG A 64 2.15 -6.61 15.09
N GLU A 65 1.74 -5.84 16.07
CA GLU A 65 0.97 -6.31 17.23
C GLU A 65 -0.35 -6.96 16.80
N TYR A 66 -1.00 -6.40 15.78
CA TYR A 66 -2.18 -6.99 15.15
C TYR A 66 -1.89 -8.08 14.11
N GLY A 67 -0.64 -8.49 13.93
CA GLY A 67 -0.25 -9.58 13.05
C GLY A 67 -0.11 -9.20 11.57
N ALA A 68 0.02 -7.91 11.26
CA ALA A 68 0.25 -7.39 9.92
C ALA A 68 1.62 -6.72 9.80
N GLU A 69 2.18 -6.71 8.58
CA GLU A 69 3.38 -5.97 8.24
C GLU A 69 2.98 -4.63 7.61
N MET A 70 3.62 -3.52 8.00
CA MET A 70 3.41 -2.22 7.36
C MET A 70 4.70 -1.71 6.72
N ARG A 71 4.57 -1.27 5.47
CA ARG A 71 5.64 -0.67 4.67
C ARG A 71 5.27 0.75 4.26
N PHE A 72 6.25 1.63 4.30
CA PHE A 72 6.14 3.00 3.81
C PHE A 72 7.07 3.20 2.63
N LEU A 73 6.59 3.85 1.57
CA LEU A 73 7.46 4.48 0.59
C LEU A 73 7.93 5.85 1.11
N LYS A 74 8.72 6.56 0.32
CA LYS A 74 9.39 7.81 0.74
C LYS A 74 8.63 9.08 0.40
N TYR A 75 7.46 9.00 -0.22
CA TYR A 75 6.78 10.16 -0.79
C TYR A 75 6.04 10.97 0.28
N ALA A 76 5.85 12.26 0.00
CA ALA A 76 5.08 13.18 0.84
C ALA A 76 3.70 13.45 0.21
N SER A 77 2.71 13.72 1.07
CA SER A 77 1.35 14.06 0.64
C SER A 77 1.34 15.24 -0.33
N MET A 78 0.55 15.14 -1.39
CA MET A 78 0.40 16.13 -2.46
C MET A 78 1.70 16.44 -3.24
N ARG A 79 2.72 15.56 -3.14
CA ARG A 79 4.04 15.76 -3.77
C ARG A 79 4.57 14.55 -4.51
N TYR A 80 3.68 13.69 -4.99
CA TYR A 80 4.02 12.56 -5.84
C TYR A 80 2.99 12.40 -6.94
N ASP A 81 3.41 11.84 -8.04
CA ASP A 81 2.62 11.66 -9.24
C ASP A 81 2.83 10.28 -9.87
N VAL A 82 2.03 9.95 -10.88
CA VAL A 82 2.21 8.74 -11.69
C VAL A 82 3.33 8.97 -12.70
N ASN A 83 4.55 8.55 -12.35
CA ASN A 83 5.74 8.63 -13.19
C ASN A 83 6.55 7.34 -13.14
N GLU A 84 7.68 7.27 -13.84
CA GLU A 84 8.52 6.07 -13.90
C GLU A 84 9.05 5.64 -12.53
N GLU A 85 9.49 6.61 -11.71
CA GLU A 85 10.03 6.34 -10.38
C GLU A 85 8.96 5.76 -9.45
N THR A 86 7.81 6.40 -9.36
CA THR A 86 6.71 5.99 -8.47
C THR A 86 6.10 4.66 -8.89
N LYS A 87 5.91 4.43 -10.20
CA LYS A 87 5.47 3.13 -10.73
C LYS A 87 6.44 2.01 -10.34
N ARG A 88 7.75 2.26 -10.51
CA ARG A 88 8.79 1.30 -10.13
C ARG A 88 8.77 1.01 -8.65
N ALA A 89 8.74 2.03 -7.79
CA ALA A 89 8.75 1.87 -6.34
C ALA A 89 7.59 0.99 -5.84
N VAL A 90 6.37 1.18 -6.37
CA VAL A 90 5.23 0.33 -6.01
C VAL A 90 5.38 -1.08 -6.59
N ALA A 91 5.84 -1.21 -7.85
CA ALA A 91 6.02 -2.50 -8.50
C ALA A 91 7.09 -3.37 -7.80
N GLU A 92 8.16 -2.77 -7.27
CA GLU A 92 9.20 -3.45 -6.50
C GLU A 92 8.62 -4.08 -5.23
N VAL A 93 7.74 -3.36 -4.52
CA VAL A 93 7.05 -3.91 -3.35
C VAL A 93 6.13 -5.07 -3.74
N VAL A 94 5.38 -4.94 -4.84
CA VAL A 94 4.52 -6.02 -5.33
C VAL A 94 5.33 -7.26 -5.70
N ALA A 95 6.48 -7.08 -6.35
CA ALA A 95 7.39 -8.16 -6.74
C ALA A 95 8.01 -8.88 -5.53
N ASP A 96 8.35 -8.12 -4.46
CA ASP A 96 8.88 -8.69 -3.22
C ASP A 96 7.81 -9.40 -2.40
N VAL A 97 6.64 -8.80 -2.23
CA VAL A 97 5.53 -9.35 -1.43
C VAL A 97 4.90 -10.57 -2.09
N LYS A 98 4.83 -10.61 -3.44
CA LYS A 98 4.21 -11.67 -4.26
C LYS A 98 2.78 -12.00 -3.80
N PRO A 99 1.86 -11.03 -3.76
CA PRO A 99 0.54 -11.22 -3.20
C PRO A 99 -0.31 -12.20 -4.03
N ASP A 100 -1.13 -13.00 -3.35
CA ASP A 100 -2.20 -13.79 -3.96
C ASP A 100 -3.44 -12.94 -4.22
N ILE A 101 -3.71 -12.02 -3.27
CA ILE A 101 -4.86 -11.10 -3.30
C ILE A 101 -4.32 -9.70 -3.00
N ALA A 102 -4.78 -8.72 -3.76
CA ALA A 102 -4.44 -7.32 -3.52
C ALA A 102 -5.70 -6.46 -3.39
N PHE A 103 -5.58 -5.45 -2.55
CA PHE A 103 -6.56 -4.38 -2.38
C PHE A 103 -5.89 -3.06 -2.73
N SER A 104 -6.57 -2.22 -3.51
CA SER A 104 -6.13 -0.87 -3.86
C SER A 104 -7.25 0.12 -3.60
N MET A 105 -6.92 1.38 -3.52
CA MET A 105 -7.92 2.43 -3.38
C MET A 105 -8.83 2.51 -4.60
N TRP A 106 -10.05 3.00 -4.41
CA TRP A 106 -10.97 3.30 -5.49
C TRP A 106 -10.41 4.45 -6.36
N PRO A 107 -10.50 4.35 -7.71
CA PRO A 107 -9.84 5.31 -8.60
C PRO A 107 -10.51 6.70 -8.69
N HIS A 108 -11.67 6.87 -8.11
CA HIS A 108 -12.41 8.14 -8.12
C HIS A 108 -12.66 8.60 -6.70
N ASP A 109 -11.83 9.49 -6.20
CA ASP A 109 -11.86 10.01 -4.84
C ASP A 109 -11.76 11.55 -4.86
N ARG A 110 -12.19 12.19 -3.78
CA ARG A 110 -11.99 13.64 -3.59
C ARG A 110 -10.57 13.99 -3.19
N HIS A 111 -9.83 13.02 -2.65
CA HIS A 111 -8.45 13.22 -2.24
C HIS A 111 -7.49 12.85 -3.37
N ALA A 112 -6.74 13.82 -3.86
CA ALA A 112 -5.82 13.61 -4.98
C ALA A 112 -4.78 12.51 -4.72
N ASP A 113 -4.25 12.40 -3.49
CA ASP A 113 -3.33 11.33 -3.12
C ASP A 113 -3.95 9.94 -3.30
N HIS A 114 -5.25 9.78 -3.02
CA HIS A 114 -5.96 8.50 -3.21
C HIS A 114 -6.07 8.13 -4.67
N GLU A 115 -6.39 9.08 -5.56
CA GLU A 115 -6.47 8.85 -6.99
C GLU A 115 -5.11 8.45 -7.58
N VAL A 116 -4.05 9.16 -7.21
CA VAL A 116 -2.67 8.82 -7.63
C VAL A 116 -2.29 7.44 -7.11
N ALA A 117 -2.56 7.12 -5.84
CA ALA A 117 -2.29 5.81 -5.26
C ALA A 117 -3.05 4.69 -5.98
N ALA A 118 -4.32 4.93 -6.34
CA ALA A 118 -5.12 3.96 -7.10
C ALA A 118 -4.53 3.69 -8.49
N GLN A 119 -4.10 4.75 -9.21
CA GLN A 119 -3.48 4.62 -10.53
C GLN A 119 -2.14 3.87 -10.45
N LEU A 120 -1.28 4.21 -9.50
CA LEU A 120 -0.01 3.52 -9.27
C LEU A 120 -0.23 2.05 -8.94
N SER A 121 -1.18 1.75 -8.06
CA SER A 121 -1.55 0.38 -7.69
C SER A 121 -2.03 -0.43 -8.90
N LYS A 122 -2.89 0.16 -9.73
CA LYS A 122 -3.38 -0.47 -10.96
C LYS A 122 -2.24 -0.87 -11.89
N VAL A 123 -1.30 0.05 -12.11
CA VAL A 123 -0.14 -0.20 -12.98
C VAL A 123 0.76 -1.27 -12.36
N ALA A 124 1.13 -1.14 -11.10
CA ALA A 124 2.04 -2.05 -10.41
C ALA A 124 1.48 -3.48 -10.29
N LEU A 125 0.19 -3.62 -9.92
CA LEU A 125 -0.43 -4.93 -9.72
C LEU A 125 -0.70 -5.68 -11.04
N ARG A 126 -0.97 -4.96 -12.13
CA ARG A 126 -1.33 -5.57 -13.42
C ARG A 126 -0.17 -5.65 -14.40
N HIS A 127 0.77 -4.74 -14.33
CA HIS A 127 1.84 -4.54 -15.32
C HIS A 127 3.22 -4.35 -14.69
N GLY A 128 3.41 -4.78 -13.44
CA GLY A 128 4.69 -4.65 -12.73
C GLY A 128 5.85 -5.33 -13.44
N ASP A 129 5.60 -6.42 -14.14
CA ASP A 129 6.57 -7.10 -15.00
C ASP A 129 7.16 -6.16 -16.07
N ARG A 130 6.31 -5.35 -16.70
CA ARG A 130 6.72 -4.37 -17.72
C ARG A 130 7.38 -3.15 -17.11
N VAL A 131 6.89 -2.70 -15.95
CA VAL A 131 7.45 -1.55 -15.22
C VAL A 131 8.87 -1.84 -14.74
N LEU A 132 9.09 -3.03 -14.19
CA LEU A 132 10.40 -3.42 -13.68
C LEU A 132 11.39 -3.73 -14.80
N ALA A 133 10.89 -4.29 -15.91
CA ALA A 133 11.69 -4.66 -17.09
C ALA A 133 12.94 -5.49 -16.74
N ASN A 134 12.88 -6.26 -15.65
CA ASN A 134 13.99 -7.08 -15.16
C ASN A 134 13.65 -8.57 -15.29
N PRO A 135 14.23 -9.28 -16.28
CA PRO A 135 13.97 -10.70 -16.47
C PRO A 135 14.35 -11.60 -15.29
N GLN A 136 15.26 -11.11 -14.43
CA GLN A 136 15.73 -11.85 -13.25
C GLN A 136 14.80 -11.67 -12.04
N GLN A 137 13.95 -10.66 -12.06
CA GLN A 137 12.98 -10.41 -11.00
C GLN A 137 11.64 -11.10 -11.33
N ALA A 138 11.41 -12.28 -10.75
CA ALA A 138 10.18 -13.03 -10.94
C ALA A 138 8.97 -12.22 -10.42
N PHE A 139 8.25 -11.55 -11.33
CA PHE A 139 7.02 -10.86 -11.02
C PHE A 139 5.83 -11.81 -11.15
N ARG A 140 4.99 -11.88 -10.13
CA ARG A 140 3.74 -12.62 -10.14
C ARG A 140 2.57 -11.68 -9.92
N ARG A 141 1.64 -11.63 -10.88
CA ARG A 141 0.39 -10.88 -10.73
C ARG A 141 -0.47 -11.51 -9.65
N PRO A 142 -1.14 -10.71 -8.79
CA PRO A 142 -2.14 -11.22 -7.89
C PRO A 142 -3.27 -11.92 -8.64
N GLY A 143 -3.74 -13.05 -8.13
CA GLY A 143 -4.87 -13.76 -8.73
C GLY A 143 -6.19 -13.01 -8.59
N ARG A 144 -6.30 -12.12 -7.60
CA ARG A 144 -7.47 -11.27 -7.36
C ARG A 144 -7.03 -9.88 -6.94
N ILE A 145 -7.68 -8.87 -7.53
CA ILE A 145 -7.47 -7.45 -7.21
C ILE A 145 -8.83 -6.83 -6.95
N TYR A 146 -8.97 -6.20 -5.80
CA TYR A 146 -10.18 -5.51 -5.36
C TYR A 146 -9.88 -4.04 -5.10
N SER A 147 -10.86 -3.18 -5.25
CA SER A 147 -10.77 -1.79 -4.83
C SER A 147 -11.63 -1.53 -3.60
N TYR A 148 -11.19 -0.62 -2.75
CA TYR A 148 -11.92 -0.16 -1.57
C TYR A 148 -12.00 1.36 -1.53
N ASP A 149 -12.98 1.87 -0.85
CA ASP A 149 -13.29 3.29 -0.70
C ASP A 149 -13.20 3.70 0.78
N ASN A 150 -12.69 4.87 1.07
CA ASN A 150 -12.45 5.36 2.44
C ASN A 150 -13.40 6.48 2.89
N GLY A 151 -14.33 6.88 2.10
CA GLY A 151 -15.14 8.00 2.51
C GLY A 151 -16.41 8.25 1.71
N PRO A 152 -17.25 9.15 2.21
CA PRO A 152 -18.41 9.60 1.48
C PRO A 152 -17.98 10.34 0.21
N ARG A 153 -18.58 9.96 -0.87
CA ARG A 153 -18.40 10.56 -2.19
C ARG A 153 -19.09 11.91 -2.30
#